data_05d3d155ff80b1e1ef596aeae5343944
#
_entry.id   05d3d155ff80b1e1ef596aeae5343944
#
_cell.length_a   1.000
_cell.length_b   1.000
_cell.length_c   1.000
_cell.angle_alpha   90.00
_cell.angle_beta   90.00
_cell.angle_gamma   90.00
#
_symmetry.space_group_name_H-M   'P 1'
#
loop_
_entity.id
_entity.type
_entity.pdbx_description
1 polymer ?
#
loop_
_entity_poly.entity_id
_entity_poly.type
_entity_poly.pdbx_seq_one_letter_code
_entity_poly.pdbx_strand_id
1 'polypeptide(L)'
;MTRYVIGPDVALYLAEQEAVVAARHQLLAPTLLRSQVLSLLYVGVRRADISRKDAERRLDYLRGLRMRLLGDRALQQRAWKVADQFEWPDTYVAEYIALTQLQADAFITLDAQLARTVDGAVKVATIDDLLDRRRRTA
;
A
#
# COMPACT_ATOMS: atom_id res chain seq x y z
N MET A 1 11.22 15.52 0.03
CA MET A 1 10.45 14.43 0.68
C MET A 1 9.48 13.86 -0.33
N THR A 2 9.51 12.56 -0.52
CA THR A 2 8.59 11.88 -1.44
C THR A 2 7.47 11.21 -0.63
N ARG A 3 6.24 11.41 -1.06
CA ARG A 3 5.06 10.80 -0.43
C ARG A 3 4.57 9.65 -1.29
N TYR A 4 4.57 8.47 -0.71
CA TYR A 4 4.10 7.26 -1.37
C TYR A 4 2.86 6.70 -0.69
N VAL A 5 1.83 6.40 -1.47
CA VAL A 5 0.74 5.54 -1.01
C VAL A 5 1.14 4.10 -1.30
N ILE A 6 1.07 3.25 -0.30
CA ILE A 6 1.41 1.83 -0.44
C ILE A 6 0.16 0.97 -0.29
N GLY A 7 0.05 -0.06 -1.14
CA GLY A 7 -1.02 -1.05 -1.02
C GLY A 7 -0.75 -2.03 0.12
N PRO A 8 -1.75 -2.85 0.50
CA PRO A 8 -1.56 -3.85 1.55
C PRO A 8 -0.50 -4.90 1.20
N ASP A 9 -0.33 -5.21 -0.07
CA ASP A 9 0.73 -6.10 -0.57
C ASP A 9 2.13 -5.55 -0.25
N VAL A 10 2.34 -4.25 -0.46
CA VAL A 10 3.61 -3.59 -0.14
C VAL A 10 3.84 -3.57 1.38
N ALA A 11 2.80 -3.23 2.17
CA ALA A 11 2.91 -3.23 3.63
C ALA A 11 3.33 -4.60 4.15
N LEU A 12 2.73 -5.68 3.64
CA LEU A 12 3.08 -7.05 4.03
C LEU A 12 4.48 -7.44 3.59
N TYR A 13 4.91 -7.00 2.41
CA TYR A 13 6.28 -7.22 1.94
C TYR A 13 7.30 -6.54 2.87
N LEU A 14 7.05 -5.28 3.24
CA LEU A 14 7.93 -4.56 4.15
C LEU A 14 8.05 -5.27 5.49
N ALA A 15 6.92 -5.78 6.01
CA ALA A 15 6.88 -6.52 7.27
C ALA A 15 7.65 -7.84 7.18
N GLU A 16 7.48 -8.57 6.10
CA GLU A 16 8.20 -9.84 5.85
C GLU A 16 9.71 -9.63 5.80
N GLN A 17 10.16 -8.57 5.13
CA GLN A 17 11.57 -8.25 4.98
C GLN A 17 12.14 -7.48 6.18
N GLU A 18 11.29 -7.07 7.12
CA GLU A 18 11.68 -6.15 8.20
C GLU A 18 12.44 -4.94 7.64
N ALA A 19 11.92 -4.41 6.53
CA ALA A 19 12.60 -3.38 5.75
C ALA A 19 12.66 -2.06 6.50
N VAL A 20 13.75 -1.32 6.27
CA VAL A 20 13.91 0.03 6.78
C VAL A 20 13.57 1.02 5.67
N VAL A 21 12.58 1.86 5.91
CA VAL A 21 12.19 2.92 4.98
C VAL A 21 12.89 4.22 5.40
N ALA A 22 13.58 4.86 4.45
CA ALA A 22 14.30 6.09 4.72
C ALA A 22 13.37 7.20 5.21
N ALA A 23 13.82 7.99 6.17
CA ALA A 23 13.01 9.06 6.78
C ALA A 23 12.57 10.14 5.78
N ARG A 24 13.26 10.27 4.65
CA ARG A 24 12.89 11.21 3.58
C ARG A 24 11.67 10.78 2.78
N HIS A 25 11.24 9.52 2.93
CA HIS A 25 10.01 9.03 2.32
C HIS A 25 8.89 9.02 3.34
N GLN A 26 7.75 9.57 2.98
CA GLN A 26 6.56 9.52 3.82
C GLN A 26 5.61 8.47 3.24
N LEU A 27 5.17 7.55 4.09
CA LEU A 27 4.19 6.54 3.73
C LEU A 27 2.78 7.01 4.09
N LEU A 28 1.84 6.80 3.18
CA LEU A 28 0.43 7.07 3.39
C LEU A 28 -0.39 5.85 2.97
N ALA A 29 -1.52 5.67 3.61
CA ALA A 29 -2.48 4.66 3.19
C ALA A 29 -3.88 5.05 3.69
N PRO A 30 -4.95 4.51 3.08
CA PRO A 30 -6.28 4.62 3.65
C PRO A 30 -6.36 3.87 4.98
N THR A 31 -7.24 4.31 5.88
CA THR A 31 -7.50 3.60 7.15
C THR A 31 -7.88 2.14 6.93
N LEU A 32 -8.48 1.82 5.80
CA LEU A 32 -8.81 0.47 5.34
C LEU A 32 -7.60 -0.49 5.41
N LEU A 33 -6.38 0.01 5.21
CA LEU A 33 -5.17 -0.83 5.20
C LEU A 33 -5.06 -1.68 6.46
N ARG A 34 -5.40 -1.14 7.63
CA ARG A 34 -5.29 -1.88 8.91
C ARG A 34 -6.11 -3.16 8.89
N SER A 35 -7.35 -3.07 8.45
CA SER A 35 -8.23 -4.23 8.37
C SER A 35 -7.79 -5.20 7.30
N GLN A 36 -7.30 -4.70 6.18
CA GLN A 36 -6.84 -5.54 5.08
C GLN A 36 -5.62 -6.36 5.47
N VAL A 37 -4.60 -5.75 6.06
CA VAL A 37 -3.39 -6.50 6.47
C VAL A 37 -3.69 -7.50 7.58
N LEU A 38 -4.54 -7.13 8.54
CA LEU A 38 -4.97 -8.04 9.59
C LEU A 38 -5.64 -9.28 8.99
N SER A 39 -6.58 -9.07 8.08
CA SER A 39 -7.32 -10.15 7.44
C SER A 39 -6.40 -11.05 6.60
N LEU A 40 -5.48 -10.46 5.84
CA LEU A 40 -4.54 -11.22 5.01
C LEU A 40 -3.61 -12.09 5.85
N LEU A 41 -3.13 -11.58 6.99
CA LEU A 41 -2.31 -12.37 7.91
C LEU A 41 -3.12 -13.49 8.56
N TYR A 42 -4.35 -13.20 8.98
CA TYR A 42 -5.24 -14.21 9.53
C TYR A 42 -5.48 -15.35 8.53
N VAL A 43 -5.80 -15.01 7.28
CA VAL A 43 -6.02 -15.98 6.21
C VAL A 43 -4.76 -16.81 5.97
N GLY A 44 -3.58 -16.18 5.96
CA GLY A 44 -2.30 -16.87 5.79
C GLY A 44 -2.05 -17.92 6.87
N VAL A 45 -2.36 -17.58 8.12
CA VAL A 45 -2.25 -18.55 9.24
C VAL A 45 -3.26 -19.68 9.09
N ARG A 46 -4.50 -19.38 8.74
CA ARG A 46 -5.55 -20.39 8.54
C ARG A 46 -5.20 -21.37 7.43
N ARG A 47 -4.52 -20.91 6.40
CA ARG A 47 -4.08 -21.74 5.28
C ARG A 47 -2.73 -22.42 5.52
N ALA A 48 -2.13 -22.21 6.68
CA ALA A 48 -0.80 -22.71 7.02
C ALA A 48 0.33 -22.18 6.10
N ASP A 49 0.12 -21.03 5.45
CA ASP A 49 1.15 -20.37 4.64
C ASP A 49 2.20 -19.69 5.52
N ILE A 50 1.80 -19.21 6.70
CA ILE A 50 2.67 -18.63 7.71
C ILE A 50 2.27 -19.13 9.09
N SER A 51 3.23 -19.10 10.03
CA SER A 51 2.94 -19.41 11.43
C SER A 51 2.26 -18.22 12.11
N ARG A 52 1.52 -18.50 13.19
CA ARG A 52 0.94 -17.45 14.01
C ARG A 52 2.02 -16.52 14.59
N LYS A 53 3.14 -17.09 14.99
CA LYS A 53 4.27 -16.32 15.52
C LYS A 53 4.82 -15.34 14.49
N ASP A 54 4.95 -15.75 13.24
CA ASP A 54 5.37 -14.88 12.16
C ASP A 54 4.33 -13.80 11.87
N ALA A 55 3.05 -14.13 11.89
CA ALA A 55 1.98 -13.16 11.70
C ALA A 55 2.00 -12.09 12.79
N GLU A 56 2.18 -12.49 14.07
CA GLU A 56 2.28 -11.55 15.18
C GLU A 56 3.49 -10.63 15.03
N ARG A 57 4.64 -11.16 14.62
CA ARG A 57 5.85 -10.37 14.38
C ARG A 57 5.63 -9.33 13.28
N ARG A 58 4.95 -9.72 12.19
CA ARG A 58 4.62 -8.81 11.09
C ARG A 58 3.65 -7.72 11.52
N LEU A 59 2.66 -8.05 12.35
CA LEU A 59 1.75 -7.04 12.92
C LEU A 59 2.51 -6.05 13.81
N ASP A 60 3.45 -6.52 14.61
CA ASP A 60 4.28 -5.64 15.45
C ASP A 60 5.12 -4.70 14.61
N TYR A 61 5.71 -5.21 13.52
CA TYR A 61 6.44 -4.37 12.57
C TYR A 61 5.54 -3.26 12.02
N LEU A 62 4.34 -3.62 11.59
CA LEU A 62 3.39 -2.67 10.99
C LEU A 62 2.93 -1.61 11.99
N ARG A 63 2.75 -1.96 13.27
CA ARG A 63 2.42 -0.99 14.32
C ARG A 63 3.54 0.02 14.52
N GLY A 64 4.78 -0.39 14.37
CA GLY A 64 5.96 0.48 14.50
C GLY A 64 6.31 1.23 13.23
N LEU A 65 5.74 0.87 12.10
CA LEU A 65 6.01 1.53 10.82
C LEU A 65 5.39 2.93 10.83
N ARG A 66 6.25 3.92 10.55
CA ARG A 66 5.78 5.31 10.44
C ARG A 66 4.98 5.48 9.16
N MET A 67 3.67 5.54 9.30
CA MET A 67 2.74 5.65 8.19
C MET A 67 1.54 6.48 8.60
N ARG A 68 1.14 7.40 7.74
CA ARG A 68 -0.03 8.23 7.97
C ARG A 68 -1.25 7.57 7.34
N LEU A 69 -2.29 7.33 8.15
CA LEU A 69 -3.54 6.76 7.69
C LEU A 69 -4.60 7.84 7.56
N LEU A 70 -5.30 7.85 6.45
CA LEU A 70 -6.27 8.89 6.11
C LEU A 70 -7.59 8.25 5.66
N GLY A 71 -8.71 8.87 6.04
CA GLY A 71 -10.02 8.35 5.70
C GLY A 71 -11.12 9.38 5.95
N ASP A 72 -11.02 10.54 5.29
CA ASP A 72 -11.99 11.62 5.43
C ASP A 72 -13.05 11.60 4.32
N ARG A 73 -13.95 12.57 4.38
CA ARG A 73 -15.03 12.69 3.41
C ARG A 73 -14.52 12.96 1.99
N ALA A 74 -13.49 13.77 1.86
CA ALA A 74 -12.90 14.10 0.55
C ALA A 74 -12.33 12.84 -0.12
N LEU A 75 -11.67 11.97 0.68
CA LEU A 75 -11.19 10.70 0.19
C LEU A 75 -12.32 9.81 -0.29
N GLN A 76 -13.41 9.70 0.50
CA GLN A 76 -14.56 8.89 0.12
C GLN A 76 -15.19 9.34 -1.20
N GLN A 77 -15.37 10.65 -1.37
CA GLN A 77 -15.95 11.20 -2.59
C GLN A 77 -15.06 10.94 -3.81
N ARG A 78 -13.76 11.13 -3.66
CA ARG A 78 -12.80 10.87 -4.75
C ARG A 78 -12.75 9.37 -5.08
N ALA A 79 -12.76 8.51 -4.07
CA ALA A 79 -12.74 7.05 -4.27
C ALA A 79 -13.96 6.58 -5.06
N TRP A 80 -15.13 7.13 -4.77
CA TRP A 80 -16.34 6.82 -5.54
C TRP A 80 -16.15 7.15 -7.03
N LYS A 81 -15.64 8.34 -7.33
CA LYS A 81 -15.39 8.77 -8.71
C LYS A 81 -14.35 7.89 -9.41
N VAL A 82 -13.30 7.52 -8.70
CA VAL A 82 -12.26 6.64 -9.25
C VAL A 82 -12.84 5.27 -9.58
N ALA A 83 -13.62 4.70 -8.65
CA ALA A 83 -14.25 3.39 -8.88
C ALA A 83 -15.17 3.43 -10.10
N ASP A 84 -15.97 4.49 -10.25
CA ASP A 84 -16.83 4.67 -11.43
C ASP A 84 -16.01 4.76 -12.71
N GLN A 85 -14.92 5.51 -12.70
CA GLN A 85 -14.05 5.70 -13.84
C GLN A 85 -13.50 4.36 -14.38
N PHE A 86 -13.11 3.49 -13.48
CA PHE A 86 -12.54 2.18 -13.82
C PHE A 86 -13.59 1.07 -13.88
N GLU A 87 -14.85 1.39 -13.59
CA GLU A 87 -15.93 0.40 -13.53
C GLU A 87 -15.62 -0.75 -12.55
N TRP A 88 -15.01 -0.41 -11.43
CA TRP A 88 -14.69 -1.40 -10.40
C TRP A 88 -15.92 -1.78 -9.58
N PRO A 89 -16.02 -3.04 -9.12
CA PRO A 89 -17.20 -3.53 -8.41
C PRO A 89 -17.34 -2.99 -7.00
N ASP A 90 -16.27 -2.42 -6.44
CA ASP A 90 -16.25 -1.82 -5.11
C ASP A 90 -15.22 -0.68 -5.05
N THR A 91 -15.07 -0.06 -3.89
CA THR A 91 -14.24 1.13 -3.72
C THR A 91 -12.90 0.87 -3.01
N TYR A 92 -12.55 -0.38 -2.72
CA TYR A 92 -11.37 -0.67 -1.89
C TYR A 92 -10.07 -0.21 -2.56
N VAL A 93 -9.79 -0.65 -3.76
CA VAL A 93 -8.61 -0.19 -4.50
C VAL A 93 -8.72 1.30 -4.82
N ALA A 94 -9.92 1.77 -5.10
CA ALA A 94 -10.17 3.17 -5.42
C ALA A 94 -9.74 4.12 -4.28
N GLU A 95 -9.84 3.70 -3.01
CA GLU A 95 -9.35 4.52 -1.90
C GLU A 95 -7.84 4.78 -1.98
N TYR A 96 -7.06 3.78 -2.38
CA TYR A 96 -5.60 3.94 -2.56
C TYR A 96 -5.29 4.91 -3.69
N ILE A 97 -5.98 4.78 -4.81
CA ILE A 97 -5.76 5.65 -5.96
C ILE A 97 -6.22 7.08 -5.66
N ALA A 98 -7.39 7.23 -5.05
CA ALA A 98 -7.90 8.52 -4.64
C ALA A 98 -6.95 9.24 -3.67
N LEU A 99 -6.42 8.52 -2.68
CA LEU A 99 -5.48 9.09 -1.73
C LEU A 99 -4.20 9.54 -2.43
N THR A 100 -3.71 8.77 -3.40
CA THR A 100 -2.55 9.15 -4.19
C THR A 100 -2.81 10.45 -4.94
N GLN A 101 -3.95 10.58 -5.60
CA GLN A 101 -4.32 11.79 -6.35
C GLN A 101 -4.41 13.02 -5.44
N LEU A 102 -4.93 12.85 -4.22
CA LEU A 102 -5.19 13.97 -3.32
C LEU A 102 -3.96 14.38 -2.49
N GLN A 103 -3.11 13.44 -2.10
CA GLN A 103 -2.13 13.68 -1.04
C GLN A 103 -0.71 13.22 -1.34
N ALA A 104 -0.48 12.45 -2.41
CA ALA A 104 0.82 11.80 -2.58
C ALA A 104 1.41 12.03 -3.97
N ASP A 105 2.70 11.67 -4.08
CA ASP A 105 3.45 11.80 -5.33
C ASP A 105 3.30 10.56 -6.21
N ALA A 106 3.19 9.38 -5.60
CA ALA A 106 3.11 8.13 -6.35
C ALA A 106 2.45 7.02 -5.53
N PHE A 107 1.96 6.02 -6.25
CA PHE A 107 1.39 4.79 -5.69
C PHE A 107 2.35 3.62 -5.95
N ILE A 108 2.51 2.75 -4.96
CA ILE A 108 3.33 1.54 -5.08
C ILE A 108 2.45 0.31 -4.81
N THR A 109 2.49 -0.63 -5.72
CA THR A 109 1.88 -1.96 -5.60
C THR A 109 2.84 -3.01 -6.15
N LEU A 110 2.72 -4.24 -5.69
CA LEU A 110 3.45 -5.38 -6.24
C LEU A 110 2.66 -6.09 -7.34
N ASP A 111 1.40 -5.68 -7.54
CA ASP A 111 0.53 -6.21 -8.59
C ASP A 111 0.80 -5.48 -9.90
N ALA A 112 1.50 -6.14 -10.83
CA ALA A 112 1.88 -5.55 -12.10
C ALA A 112 0.68 -5.18 -12.97
N GLN A 113 -0.41 -5.95 -12.91
CA GLN A 113 -1.63 -5.64 -13.66
C GLN A 113 -2.31 -4.39 -13.12
N LEU A 114 -2.41 -4.26 -11.80
CA LEU A 114 -2.96 -3.06 -11.17
C LEU A 114 -2.11 -1.84 -11.52
N ALA A 115 -0.79 -1.97 -11.44
CA ALA A 115 0.13 -0.88 -11.79
C ALA A 115 -0.13 -0.37 -13.21
N ARG A 116 -0.29 -1.27 -14.16
CA ARG A 116 -0.62 -0.90 -15.55
C ARG A 116 -1.99 -0.25 -15.68
N THR A 117 -2.98 -0.79 -14.97
CA THR A 117 -4.35 -0.29 -15.04
C THR A 117 -4.45 1.16 -14.57
N VAL A 118 -3.76 1.52 -13.50
CA VAL A 118 -3.86 2.86 -12.89
C VAL A 118 -2.82 3.84 -13.39
N ASP A 119 -1.86 3.39 -14.19
CA ASP A 119 -0.85 4.25 -14.79
C ASP A 119 -1.54 5.33 -15.64
N GLY A 120 -1.15 6.59 -15.43
CA GLY A 120 -1.83 7.72 -16.06
C GLY A 120 -2.90 8.36 -15.17
N ALA A 121 -3.61 7.60 -14.33
CA ALA A 121 -4.50 8.16 -13.31
C ALA A 121 -3.68 8.64 -12.10
N VAL A 122 -2.61 7.92 -11.79
CA VAL A 122 -1.60 8.28 -10.79
C VAL A 122 -0.22 7.92 -11.34
N LYS A 123 0.81 8.53 -10.76
CA LYS A 123 2.17 8.07 -10.98
C LYS A 123 2.38 6.77 -10.21
N VAL A 124 2.94 5.76 -10.87
CA VAL A 124 3.28 4.49 -10.25
C VAL A 124 4.78 4.44 -10.01
N ALA A 125 5.18 4.14 -8.79
CA ALA A 125 6.56 3.90 -8.41
C ALA A 125 6.76 2.43 -8.03
N THR A 126 8.01 2.03 -7.77
CA THR A 126 8.36 0.65 -7.47
C THR A 126 8.81 0.50 -6.02
N ILE A 127 8.81 -0.74 -5.54
CA ILE A 127 9.38 -1.05 -4.23
C ILE A 127 10.87 -0.68 -4.16
N ASP A 128 11.59 -0.79 -5.27
CA ASP A 128 12.99 -0.40 -5.34
C ASP A 128 13.16 1.10 -5.15
N ASP A 129 12.24 1.92 -5.66
CA ASP A 129 12.22 3.36 -5.41
C ASP A 129 12.06 3.65 -3.91
N LEU A 130 11.15 2.96 -3.25
CA LEU A 130 10.88 3.14 -1.81
C LEU A 130 12.08 2.75 -0.95
N LEU A 131 12.75 1.65 -1.29
CA LEU A 131 13.86 1.10 -0.52
C LEU A 131 15.22 1.63 -1.00
N ASP A 132 15.22 2.57 -1.95
CA ASP A 132 16.45 3.16 -2.53
C ASP A 132 17.37 2.11 -3.16
N ARG A 133 16.79 1.04 -3.67
CA ARG A 133 17.53 0.03 -4.42
C ARG A 133 17.68 0.49 -5.86
N ARG A 134 18.91 0.76 -6.25
CA ARG A 134 19.19 1.11 -7.65
C ARG A 134 19.58 -0.16 -8.41
N ARG A 135 19.01 -0.32 -9.61
CA ARG A 135 19.52 -1.33 -10.52
C ARG A 135 20.97 -1.00 -10.85
N ARG A 136 21.88 -1.95 -10.63
CA ARG A 136 23.21 -1.87 -11.20
C ARG A 136 23.06 -1.98 -12.71
N THR A 137 23.36 -0.92 -13.40
CA THR A 137 23.66 -1.00 -14.83
C THR A 137 24.98 -1.74 -14.99
N ALA A 138 24.92 -2.87 -15.62
CA ALA A 138 26.13 -3.60 -15.97
C ALA A 138 26.97 -2.76 -16.97
#